data_8f6c2196e4729e505c6d7f78013a7b32
#
_entry.id   8f6c2196e4729e505c6d7f78013a7b32
#
_cell.length_a   1.000
_cell.length_b   1.000
_cell.length_c   1.000
_cell.angle_alpha   90.00
_cell.angle_beta   90.00
_cell.angle_gamma   90.00
#
_symmetry.space_group_name_H-M   'P 1'
#
loop_
_entity.id
_entity.type
_entity.pdbx_description
1 polymer ?
#
loop_
_entity_poly.entity_id
_entity_poly.type
_entity_poly.pdbx_seq_one_letter_code
_entity_poly.pdbx_strand_id
1 'polypeptide(L)'
;YLAPYGEWTKKSGIGRIAANSTGVDMLLWDDVAYAGLMKAENADIFAYTRADNDSYPDYYITDFSFATSERHTDANPQQTELAWSAGARLVDYESDNGDKLQAALFLPADYKPDRKYPTIVYIYERLSQGLNQFTQPSANGFNKSVYTSNGYAVLMPDITYKINDPGMSAVWSVLPALDAAIDTGVIDPDNVGLHGHSWGGYQTSFLVTQTDKFAAAVAGAPLTNMISMYSSIYWNSGGGNMAIFESSQGRFTGDYLEATDAYIRNSPVFFADRVKTPLIILHNDQDGAVDWNQGIEYYNTLRRLGKDVVMLQYVGENHGLRVPA
;
A
#
# COMPACT_ATOMS: atom_id res chain seq x y z
N TYR A 1 2.96 -23.46 -18.85
CA TYR A 1 3.43 -23.07 -17.52
C TYR A 1 2.45 -22.06 -16.92
N LEU A 2 2.41 -22.00 -15.58
CA LEU A 2 1.57 -21.12 -14.76
C LEU A 2 2.44 -20.41 -13.73
N ALA A 3 1.99 -19.24 -13.26
CA ALA A 3 2.54 -18.51 -12.12
C ALA A 3 1.54 -18.59 -10.95
N PRO A 4 1.51 -19.68 -10.17
CA PRO A 4 0.63 -19.84 -9.03
C PRO A 4 1.03 -18.86 -7.90
N TYR A 5 0.01 -18.37 -7.18
CA TYR A 5 0.16 -17.48 -6.05
C TYR A 5 -0.73 -17.94 -4.89
N GLY A 6 -0.19 -17.98 -3.70
CA GLY A 6 -0.88 -18.35 -2.47
C GLY A 6 -1.48 -17.14 -1.79
N GLU A 7 -2.77 -16.89 -2.00
CA GLU A 7 -3.48 -15.73 -1.45
C GLU A 7 -3.27 -15.57 0.07
N TRP A 8 -3.25 -16.68 0.83
CA TRP A 8 -3.06 -16.66 2.28
C TRP A 8 -1.62 -16.85 2.73
N THR A 9 -0.81 -17.55 1.95
CA THR A 9 0.60 -17.82 2.31
C THR A 9 1.55 -16.77 1.77
N LYS A 10 1.12 -15.98 0.78
CA LYS A 10 1.92 -15.04 -0.01
C LYS A 10 3.07 -15.72 -0.78
N LYS A 11 3.10 -17.05 -0.81
CA LYS A 11 4.04 -17.80 -1.63
C LYS A 11 3.77 -17.59 -3.10
N SER A 12 4.82 -17.59 -3.89
CA SER A 12 4.71 -17.66 -5.34
C SER A 12 5.41 -18.90 -5.89
N GLY A 13 5.15 -19.23 -7.15
CA GLY A 13 5.72 -20.43 -7.71
C GLY A 13 5.74 -20.47 -9.23
N ILE A 14 6.22 -21.59 -9.73
CA ILE A 14 6.12 -21.98 -11.13
C ILE A 14 5.46 -23.34 -11.18
N GLY A 15 4.36 -23.43 -11.93
CA GLY A 15 3.61 -24.66 -12.15
C GLY A 15 3.56 -25.07 -13.60
N ARG A 16 3.28 -26.33 -13.85
CA ARG A 16 3.12 -26.90 -15.19
C ARG A 16 1.85 -27.75 -15.28
N ILE A 17 1.13 -27.60 -16.39
CA ILE A 17 0.03 -28.52 -16.76
C ILE A 17 0.46 -29.27 -18.01
N ALA A 18 0.44 -30.61 -17.98
CA ALA A 18 0.63 -31.42 -19.15
C ALA A 18 -0.64 -31.41 -20.04
N ALA A 19 -0.50 -31.52 -21.36
CA ALA A 19 -1.57 -31.34 -22.33
C ALA A 19 -2.82 -32.22 -22.07
N ASN A 20 -2.66 -33.38 -21.43
CA ASN A 20 -3.73 -34.32 -21.12
C ASN A 20 -4.00 -34.50 -19.62
N SER A 21 -3.60 -33.49 -18.79
CA SER A 21 -3.77 -33.52 -17.34
C SER A 21 -4.69 -32.40 -16.89
N THR A 22 -5.44 -32.65 -15.82
CA THR A 22 -6.22 -31.63 -15.10
C THR A 22 -5.51 -31.14 -13.82
N GLY A 23 -4.38 -31.77 -13.46
CA GLY A 23 -3.58 -31.42 -12.31
C GLY A 23 -2.44 -30.46 -12.63
N VAL A 24 -2.09 -29.62 -11.66
CA VAL A 24 -0.89 -28.76 -11.72
C VAL A 24 0.27 -29.48 -11.06
N ASP A 25 1.35 -29.65 -11.82
CA ASP A 25 2.63 -30.09 -11.29
C ASP A 25 3.36 -28.83 -10.77
N MET A 26 3.51 -28.73 -9.45
CA MET A 26 4.15 -27.58 -8.80
C MET A 26 5.67 -27.78 -8.84
N LEU A 27 6.35 -26.97 -9.65
CA LEU A 27 7.78 -27.05 -9.89
C LEU A 27 8.59 -26.26 -8.85
N LEU A 28 8.13 -25.04 -8.53
CA LEU A 28 8.67 -24.19 -7.48
C LEU A 28 7.51 -23.63 -6.64
N TRP A 29 7.69 -23.51 -5.30
CA TRP A 29 6.67 -22.96 -4.40
C TRP A 29 7.29 -22.48 -3.09
N ASP A 30 7.65 -21.18 -3.01
CA ASP A 30 8.44 -20.66 -1.90
C ASP A 30 7.93 -19.28 -1.42
N ASP A 31 8.46 -18.83 -0.28
CA ASP A 31 8.23 -17.50 0.30
C ASP A 31 9.10 -16.44 -0.40
N VAL A 32 8.97 -16.33 -1.71
CA VAL A 32 9.72 -15.42 -2.58
C VAL A 32 8.82 -14.91 -3.71
N ALA A 33 9.32 -13.98 -4.50
CA ALA A 33 8.68 -13.52 -5.72
C ALA A 33 9.39 -14.14 -6.95
N TYR A 34 8.71 -15.05 -7.64
CA TYR A 34 9.12 -15.57 -8.94
C TYR A 34 8.47 -14.78 -10.07
N ALA A 35 9.23 -14.41 -11.10
CA ALA A 35 8.70 -13.71 -12.26
C ALA A 35 9.51 -14.01 -13.54
N GLY A 36 8.98 -13.60 -14.68
CA GLY A 36 9.71 -13.56 -15.94
C GLY A 36 10.16 -14.94 -16.46
N LEU A 37 9.37 -16.00 -16.27
CA LEU A 37 9.72 -17.32 -16.78
C LEU A 37 9.87 -17.29 -18.30
N MET A 38 11.06 -17.65 -18.80
CA MET A 38 11.40 -17.73 -20.22
C MET A 38 12.00 -19.10 -20.54
N LYS A 39 11.60 -19.69 -21.67
CA LYS A 39 12.19 -20.92 -22.20
C LYS A 39 13.15 -20.59 -23.33
N ALA A 40 14.32 -21.22 -23.36
CA ALA A 40 15.24 -21.14 -24.51
C ALA A 40 14.55 -21.72 -25.76
N GLU A 41 14.79 -21.11 -26.92
CA GLU A 41 14.18 -21.49 -28.18
C GLU A 41 14.58 -22.93 -28.62
N ASN A 42 15.85 -23.29 -28.49
CA ASN A 42 16.42 -24.51 -29.01
C ASN A 42 16.97 -25.45 -27.93
N ALA A 43 16.55 -25.27 -26.65
CA ALA A 43 16.98 -26.13 -25.55
C ALA A 43 15.91 -26.22 -24.46
N ASP A 44 15.94 -27.29 -23.67
CA ASP A 44 15.09 -27.43 -22.49
C ASP A 44 15.70 -26.74 -21.26
N ILE A 45 16.05 -25.50 -21.47
CA ILE A 45 16.62 -24.60 -20.46
C ILE A 45 15.65 -23.44 -20.24
N PHE A 46 15.49 -23.06 -18.98
CA PHE A 46 14.62 -21.96 -18.56
C PHE A 46 15.38 -20.92 -17.75
N ALA A 47 14.97 -19.68 -17.89
CA ALA A 47 15.41 -18.59 -17.04
C ALA A 47 14.19 -17.96 -16.37
N TYR A 48 14.35 -17.50 -15.13
CA TYR A 48 13.35 -16.76 -14.38
C TYR A 48 14.03 -15.84 -13.37
N THR A 49 13.31 -14.85 -12.85
CA THR A 49 13.81 -14.03 -11.74
C THR A 49 13.26 -14.53 -10.42
N ARG A 50 14.10 -14.45 -9.38
CA ARG A 50 13.74 -14.71 -8.00
C ARG A 50 14.20 -13.54 -7.13
N ALA A 51 13.27 -13.04 -6.33
CA ALA A 51 13.50 -11.95 -5.39
C ALA A 51 12.78 -12.24 -4.07
N ASP A 52 13.12 -11.51 -3.04
CA ASP A 52 12.31 -11.40 -1.84
C ASP A 52 12.40 -9.96 -1.28
N ASN A 53 11.92 -9.74 -0.06
CA ASN A 53 11.85 -8.42 0.55
C ASN A 53 13.23 -7.71 0.66
N ASP A 54 14.32 -8.46 0.82
CA ASP A 54 15.68 -7.94 0.99
C ASP A 54 16.68 -8.41 -0.08
N SER A 55 16.22 -9.16 -1.08
CA SER A 55 17.04 -9.69 -2.16
C SER A 55 16.58 -9.20 -3.51
N TYR A 56 17.47 -8.54 -4.26
CA TYR A 56 17.22 -8.04 -5.60
C TYR A 56 16.81 -9.17 -6.57
N PRO A 57 15.91 -8.92 -7.53
CA PRO A 57 15.50 -9.92 -8.52
C PRO A 57 16.64 -10.29 -9.47
N ASP A 58 17.34 -11.37 -9.14
CA ASP A 58 18.36 -11.96 -9.99
C ASP A 58 17.81 -13.06 -10.89
N TYR A 59 18.48 -13.30 -12.02
CA TYR A 59 18.16 -14.40 -12.92
C TYR A 59 18.72 -15.72 -12.39
N TYR A 60 17.86 -16.72 -12.47
CA TYR A 60 18.17 -18.12 -12.20
C TYR A 60 17.97 -18.93 -13.48
N ILE A 61 18.88 -19.89 -13.72
CA ILE A 61 18.83 -20.84 -14.83
C ILE A 61 18.53 -22.23 -14.31
N THR A 62 17.66 -22.95 -15.00
CA THR A 62 17.26 -24.31 -14.66
C THR A 62 16.97 -25.13 -15.93
N ASP A 63 16.90 -26.45 -15.78
CA ASP A 63 16.45 -27.35 -16.83
C ASP A 63 14.93 -27.62 -16.77
N PHE A 64 14.44 -28.48 -17.61
CA PHE A 64 13.02 -28.87 -17.69
C PHE A 64 12.48 -29.47 -16.39
N SER A 65 13.33 -30.07 -15.56
CA SER A 65 12.93 -30.73 -14.31
C SER A 65 12.67 -29.72 -13.18
N PHE A 66 13.30 -28.54 -13.22
CA PHE A 66 13.33 -27.57 -12.12
C PHE A 66 13.90 -28.14 -10.81
N ALA A 67 14.59 -29.27 -10.85
CA ALA A 67 15.13 -29.91 -9.64
C ALA A 67 16.27 -29.11 -9.03
N THR A 68 17.04 -28.40 -9.84
CA THR A 68 18.12 -27.50 -9.42
C THR A 68 18.07 -26.22 -10.23
N SER A 69 18.34 -25.11 -9.58
CA SER A 69 18.43 -23.81 -10.21
C SER A 69 19.68 -23.08 -9.76
N GLU A 70 20.40 -22.51 -10.70
CA GLU A 70 21.63 -21.76 -10.44
C GLU A 70 21.40 -20.27 -10.62
N ARG A 71 21.79 -19.46 -9.62
CA ARG A 71 21.82 -18.02 -9.74
C ARG A 71 22.88 -17.63 -10.80
N HIS A 72 22.45 -16.90 -11.81
CA HIS A 72 23.30 -16.54 -12.96
C HIS A 72 23.72 -15.09 -12.97
N THR A 73 23.02 -14.21 -12.27
CA THR A 73 23.35 -12.79 -12.17
C THR A 73 23.58 -12.37 -10.71
N ASP A 74 24.33 -11.30 -10.55
CA ASP A 74 24.45 -10.48 -9.37
C ASP A 74 24.24 -9.03 -9.80
N ALA A 75 22.97 -8.70 -10.08
CA ALA A 75 22.62 -7.48 -10.80
C ALA A 75 22.65 -6.23 -9.91
N ASN A 76 22.67 -6.40 -8.58
CA ASN A 76 22.70 -5.30 -7.61
C ASN A 76 23.74 -5.54 -6.50
N PRO A 77 25.05 -5.70 -6.83
CA PRO A 77 26.08 -6.02 -5.85
C PRO A 77 26.24 -4.92 -4.77
N GLN A 78 25.95 -3.66 -5.10
CA GLN A 78 25.96 -2.54 -4.16
C GLN A 78 24.89 -2.66 -3.08
N GLN A 79 23.94 -3.59 -3.18
CA GLN A 79 22.94 -3.86 -2.15
C GLN A 79 23.59 -4.18 -0.80
N THR A 80 24.75 -4.80 -0.77
CA THR A 80 25.49 -5.14 0.44
C THR A 80 25.99 -3.93 1.22
N GLU A 81 26.01 -2.75 0.61
CA GLU A 81 26.40 -1.48 1.25
C GLU A 81 25.24 -0.79 1.97
N LEU A 82 24.01 -1.28 1.80
CA LEU A 82 22.79 -0.70 2.35
C LEU A 82 22.25 -1.54 3.51
N ALA A 83 21.60 -0.86 4.46
CA ALA A 83 20.87 -1.52 5.53
C ALA A 83 19.47 -1.92 5.02
N TRP A 84 19.20 -3.22 4.93
CA TRP A 84 17.92 -3.75 4.52
C TRP A 84 17.05 -4.17 5.71
N SER A 85 15.75 -4.27 5.48
CA SER A 85 14.82 -4.85 6.45
C SER A 85 15.34 -6.20 6.97
N ALA A 86 15.23 -6.43 8.28
CA ALA A 86 15.59 -7.72 8.91
C ALA A 86 14.57 -8.83 8.61
N GLY A 87 13.72 -8.65 7.63
CA GLY A 87 12.70 -9.58 7.19
C GLY A 87 11.29 -9.01 7.28
N ALA A 88 10.32 -9.83 6.85
CA ALA A 88 8.91 -9.49 6.88
C ALA A 88 8.12 -10.58 7.62
N ARG A 89 6.99 -10.18 8.23
CA ARG A 89 6.04 -11.08 8.90
C ARG A 89 4.66 -10.87 8.34
N LEU A 90 3.95 -11.95 8.12
CA LEU A 90 2.52 -11.89 7.82
C LEU A 90 1.76 -11.88 9.14
N VAL A 91 0.87 -10.91 9.32
CA VAL A 91 0.03 -10.75 10.50
C VAL A 91 -1.41 -11.02 10.09
N ASP A 92 -1.99 -12.08 10.63
CA ASP A 92 -3.41 -12.40 10.44
C ASP A 92 -4.26 -11.56 11.40
N TYR A 93 -5.38 -11.04 10.94
CA TYR A 93 -6.34 -10.33 11.78
C TYR A 93 -7.77 -10.46 11.24
N GLU A 94 -8.74 -10.08 12.06
CA GLU A 94 -10.13 -9.97 11.68
C GLU A 94 -10.55 -8.52 11.73
N SER A 95 -11.17 -8.02 10.66
CA SER A 95 -11.71 -6.66 10.63
C SER A 95 -12.92 -6.55 11.56
N ASP A 96 -13.28 -5.33 11.97
CA ASP A 96 -14.50 -5.09 12.76
C ASP A 96 -15.80 -5.52 12.04
N ASN A 97 -15.68 -5.82 10.73
CA ASN A 97 -16.77 -6.38 9.92
C ASN A 97 -16.78 -7.92 9.87
N GLY A 98 -15.85 -8.58 10.54
CA GLY A 98 -15.71 -10.04 10.54
C GLY A 98 -14.99 -10.62 9.31
N ASP A 99 -14.34 -9.79 8.50
CA ASP A 99 -13.52 -10.28 7.38
C ASP A 99 -12.15 -10.73 7.89
N LYS A 100 -11.73 -11.93 7.51
CA LYS A 100 -10.37 -12.40 7.76
C LYS A 100 -9.41 -11.73 6.78
N LEU A 101 -8.42 -11.05 7.29
CA LEU A 101 -7.48 -10.23 6.53
C LEU A 101 -6.05 -10.46 7.00
N GLN A 102 -5.11 -9.90 6.25
CA GLN A 102 -3.69 -9.99 6.55
C GLN A 102 -3.00 -8.63 6.39
N ALA A 103 -1.91 -8.44 7.11
CA ALA A 103 -1.03 -7.30 6.97
C ALA A 103 0.42 -7.78 6.79
N ALA A 104 1.18 -7.11 5.94
CA ALA A 104 2.61 -7.30 5.86
C ALA A 104 3.30 -6.35 6.85
N LEU A 105 4.06 -6.92 7.80
CA LEU A 105 4.87 -6.19 8.77
C LEU A 105 6.35 -6.35 8.42
N PHE A 106 6.98 -5.29 7.92
CA PHE A 106 8.40 -5.23 7.59
C PHE A 106 9.19 -4.75 8.80
N LEU A 107 10.22 -5.51 9.16
CA LEU A 107 11.05 -5.21 10.32
C LEU A 107 12.12 -4.16 9.97
N PRO A 108 12.53 -3.30 10.93
CA PRO A 108 13.65 -2.39 10.72
C PRO A 108 14.97 -3.17 10.54
N ALA A 109 15.94 -2.59 9.88
CA ALA A 109 17.23 -3.22 9.58
C ALA A 109 18.01 -3.63 10.85
N ASP A 110 17.87 -2.86 11.93
CA ASP A 110 18.51 -3.10 13.23
C ASP A 110 17.60 -3.86 14.21
N TYR A 111 16.64 -4.63 13.71
CA TYR A 111 15.64 -5.33 14.51
C TYR A 111 16.27 -6.21 15.60
N LYS A 112 15.74 -6.08 16.80
CA LYS A 112 16.04 -6.92 17.98
C LYS A 112 14.73 -7.38 18.63
N PRO A 113 14.58 -8.66 19.00
CA PRO A 113 13.31 -9.21 19.50
C PRO A 113 12.74 -8.50 20.73
N ASP A 114 13.61 -7.93 21.58
CA ASP A 114 13.21 -7.31 22.86
C ASP A 114 13.00 -5.79 22.76
N ARG A 115 13.00 -5.25 21.54
CA ARG A 115 12.83 -3.80 21.31
C ARG A 115 11.54 -3.54 20.52
N LYS A 116 10.82 -2.48 20.90
CA LYS A 116 9.72 -1.91 20.12
C LYS A 116 10.22 -0.77 19.24
N TYR A 117 9.57 -0.58 18.09
CA TYR A 117 10.01 0.34 17.05
C TYR A 117 8.92 1.32 16.65
N PRO A 118 9.28 2.59 16.37
CA PRO A 118 8.36 3.50 15.71
C PRO A 118 7.93 2.88 14.38
N THR A 119 6.67 3.04 14.03
CA THR A 119 6.08 2.31 12.91
C THR A 119 5.33 3.25 11.99
N ILE A 120 5.49 3.07 10.68
CA ILE A 120 4.66 3.71 9.67
C ILE A 120 3.61 2.69 9.19
N VAL A 121 2.33 3.02 9.36
CA VAL A 121 1.23 2.30 8.75
C VAL A 121 0.97 2.94 7.39
N TYR A 122 1.29 2.21 6.31
CA TYR A 122 1.01 2.66 4.95
C TYR A 122 -0.22 1.95 4.41
N ILE A 123 -1.19 2.73 3.92
CA ILE A 123 -2.50 2.23 3.52
C ILE A 123 -2.85 2.58 2.08
N TYR A 124 -3.57 1.66 1.43
CA TYR A 124 -4.22 1.87 0.13
C TYR A 124 -5.44 0.94 -0.02
N GLU A 125 -5.26 -0.27 -0.52
CA GLU A 125 -6.29 -1.32 -0.60
C GLU A 125 -5.75 -2.64 -0.05
N ARG A 126 -5.31 -3.59 -0.91
CA ARG A 126 -4.68 -4.84 -0.50
C ARG A 126 -3.18 -4.75 -0.70
N LEU A 127 -2.43 -4.70 0.39
CA LEU A 127 -1.00 -4.45 0.38
C LEU A 127 -0.17 -5.63 0.90
N SER A 128 -0.78 -6.58 1.61
CA SER A 128 -0.07 -7.76 2.12
C SER A 128 0.56 -8.63 1.02
N GLN A 129 0.04 -8.51 -0.20
CA GLN A 129 0.59 -9.17 -1.40
C GLN A 129 2.05 -8.78 -1.70
N GLY A 130 2.48 -7.62 -1.21
CA GLY A 130 3.86 -7.12 -1.33
C GLY A 130 4.86 -7.73 -0.35
N LEU A 131 4.46 -8.72 0.48
CA LEU A 131 5.29 -9.29 1.55
C LEU A 131 6.67 -9.73 1.05
N ASN A 132 6.73 -10.44 -0.05
CA ASN A 132 7.94 -11.02 -0.63
C ASN A 132 8.50 -10.20 -1.81
N GLN A 133 8.04 -8.96 -2.01
CA GLN A 133 8.49 -8.13 -3.13
C GLN A 133 9.67 -7.25 -2.72
N PHE A 134 10.73 -7.27 -3.52
CA PHE A 134 11.82 -6.32 -3.42
C PHE A 134 11.34 -4.91 -3.75
N THR A 135 11.78 -3.94 -2.97
CA THR A 135 11.49 -2.52 -3.23
C THR A 135 12.80 -1.75 -3.27
N GLN A 136 13.19 -1.30 -4.47
CA GLN A 136 14.38 -0.47 -4.65
C GLN A 136 14.22 0.83 -3.86
N PRO A 137 15.19 1.24 -3.03
CA PRO A 137 15.16 2.54 -2.36
C PRO A 137 15.00 3.69 -3.36
N SER A 138 14.09 4.61 -3.05
CA SER A 138 13.77 5.76 -3.88
C SER A 138 13.42 6.95 -3.00
N ALA A 139 13.79 8.15 -3.46
CA ALA A 139 13.41 9.41 -2.81
C ALA A 139 11.99 9.87 -3.19
N ASN A 140 11.36 9.24 -4.18
CA ASN A 140 10.06 9.64 -4.69
C ASN A 140 8.94 8.82 -4.05
N GLY A 141 8.00 9.51 -3.39
CA GLY A 141 6.83 8.88 -2.77
C GLY A 141 7.17 8.03 -1.54
N PHE A 142 6.20 7.21 -1.12
CA PHE A 142 6.40 6.26 -0.04
C PHE A 142 7.31 5.10 -0.50
N ASN A 143 8.31 4.78 0.32
CA ASN A 143 9.22 3.67 0.06
C ASN A 143 9.54 2.90 1.34
N LYS A 144 9.04 1.66 1.47
CA LYS A 144 9.22 0.84 2.67
C LYS A 144 10.69 0.62 3.04
N SER A 145 11.57 0.45 2.02
CA SER A 145 12.98 0.18 2.25
C SER A 145 13.71 1.38 2.86
N VAL A 146 13.31 2.61 2.50
CA VAL A 146 13.84 3.83 3.12
C VAL A 146 13.47 3.90 4.59
N TYR A 147 12.22 3.60 4.96
CA TYR A 147 11.80 3.62 6.36
C TYR A 147 12.47 2.51 7.18
N THR A 148 12.50 1.28 6.67
CA THR A 148 13.09 0.16 7.41
C THR A 148 14.59 0.31 7.61
N SER A 149 15.32 0.90 6.65
CA SER A 149 16.75 1.20 6.81
C SER A 149 17.03 2.34 7.79
N ASN A 150 16.02 3.14 8.15
CA ASN A 150 16.13 4.22 9.13
C ASN A 150 15.49 3.88 10.49
N GLY A 151 15.33 2.61 10.82
CA GLY A 151 14.93 2.15 12.16
C GLY A 151 13.41 2.14 12.41
N TYR A 152 12.58 2.30 11.37
CA TYR A 152 11.13 2.17 11.46
C TYR A 152 10.68 0.75 11.08
N ALA A 153 9.68 0.22 11.74
CA ALA A 153 8.87 -0.83 11.16
C ALA A 153 7.87 -0.22 10.16
N VAL A 154 7.42 -1.04 9.19
CA VAL A 154 6.39 -0.64 8.23
C VAL A 154 5.27 -1.68 8.25
N LEU A 155 4.04 -1.24 8.52
CA LEU A 155 2.84 -2.07 8.47
C LEU A 155 2.02 -1.72 7.23
N MET A 156 1.70 -2.73 6.43
CA MET A 156 0.92 -2.58 5.20
C MET A 156 -0.30 -3.53 5.26
N PRO A 157 -1.44 -3.07 5.83
CA PRO A 157 -2.63 -3.89 6.00
C PRO A 157 -3.43 -4.01 4.71
N ASP A 158 -4.20 -5.10 4.61
CA ASP A 158 -5.27 -5.24 3.62
C ASP A 158 -6.52 -4.51 4.11
N ILE A 159 -7.26 -3.91 3.18
CA ILE A 159 -8.54 -3.27 3.43
C ILE A 159 -9.59 -3.92 2.56
N THR A 160 -10.72 -4.32 3.16
CA THR A 160 -11.93 -4.73 2.47
C THR A 160 -13.00 -3.65 2.59
N TYR A 161 -13.93 -3.62 1.63
CA TYR A 161 -14.87 -2.51 1.52
C TYR A 161 -16.31 -2.97 1.59
N LYS A 162 -17.11 -2.24 2.36
CA LYS A 162 -18.57 -2.27 2.28
C LYS A 162 -19.06 -1.22 1.29
N ILE A 163 -20.09 -1.57 0.56
CA ILE A 163 -20.79 -0.67 -0.37
C ILE A 163 -21.31 0.56 0.39
N ASN A 164 -21.12 1.73 -0.16
CA ASN A 164 -21.48 3.02 0.41
C ASN A 164 -20.71 3.45 1.67
N ASP A 165 -19.70 2.70 2.11
CA ASP A 165 -18.94 3.01 3.32
C ASP A 165 -17.41 2.87 3.15
N PRO A 166 -16.79 3.46 2.10
CA PRO A 166 -15.36 3.30 1.87
C PRO A 166 -14.50 3.88 3.02
N GLY A 167 -14.91 4.97 3.66
CA GLY A 167 -14.17 5.56 4.78
C GLY A 167 -14.17 4.67 6.02
N MET A 168 -15.36 4.24 6.44
CA MET A 168 -15.48 3.33 7.59
C MET A 168 -14.87 1.97 7.31
N SER A 169 -14.88 1.50 6.07
CA SER A 169 -14.21 0.26 5.67
C SER A 169 -12.70 0.31 5.95
N ALA A 170 -12.05 1.45 5.71
CA ALA A 170 -10.67 1.65 6.10
C ALA A 170 -10.49 1.62 7.63
N VAL A 171 -11.38 2.26 8.40
CA VAL A 171 -11.35 2.24 9.87
C VAL A 171 -11.47 0.81 10.39
N TRP A 172 -12.50 0.08 9.94
CA TRP A 172 -12.79 -1.30 10.37
C TRP A 172 -11.70 -2.31 10.01
N SER A 173 -10.86 -1.99 9.02
CA SER A 173 -9.75 -2.88 8.62
C SER A 173 -8.42 -2.46 9.27
N VAL A 174 -8.09 -1.16 9.25
CA VAL A 174 -6.76 -0.67 9.64
C VAL A 174 -6.55 -0.71 11.16
N LEU A 175 -7.59 -0.38 11.96
CA LEU A 175 -7.42 -0.35 13.41
C LEU A 175 -7.21 -1.76 14.00
N PRO A 176 -8.00 -2.79 13.63
CA PRO A 176 -7.71 -4.17 14.05
C PRO A 176 -6.36 -4.69 13.55
N ALA A 177 -5.95 -4.32 12.32
CA ALA A 177 -4.63 -4.69 11.80
C ALA A 177 -3.50 -4.10 12.65
N LEU A 178 -3.62 -2.83 13.04
CA LEU A 178 -2.65 -2.17 13.91
C LEU A 178 -2.60 -2.84 15.29
N ASP A 179 -3.75 -3.13 15.89
CA ASP A 179 -3.82 -3.79 17.20
C ASP A 179 -3.18 -5.20 17.15
N ALA A 180 -3.49 -6.00 16.13
CA ALA A 180 -2.86 -7.31 15.93
C ALA A 180 -1.34 -7.21 15.70
N ALA A 181 -0.88 -6.18 15.00
CA ALA A 181 0.53 -5.96 14.78
C ALA A 181 1.26 -5.48 16.05
N ILE A 182 0.63 -4.67 16.90
CA ILE A 182 1.14 -4.28 18.23
C ILE A 182 1.34 -5.53 19.11
N ASP A 183 0.40 -6.47 19.07
CA ASP A 183 0.47 -7.72 19.83
C ASP A 183 1.66 -8.62 19.44
N THR A 184 2.26 -8.41 18.26
CA THR A 184 3.51 -9.08 17.88
C THR A 184 4.73 -8.65 18.71
N GLY A 185 4.62 -7.58 19.48
CA GLY A 185 5.70 -7.01 20.29
C GLY A 185 6.70 -6.14 19.52
N VAL A 186 6.54 -5.97 18.20
CA VAL A 186 7.46 -5.18 17.35
C VAL A 186 7.17 -3.68 17.43
N ILE A 187 5.89 -3.31 17.47
CA ILE A 187 5.42 -1.93 17.32
C ILE A 187 5.43 -1.19 18.66
N ASP A 188 5.96 0.01 18.67
CA ASP A 188 5.76 0.96 19.76
C ASP A 188 4.42 1.69 19.56
N PRO A 189 3.40 1.43 20.39
CA PRO A 189 2.07 1.97 20.18
C PRO A 189 1.98 3.49 20.35
N ASP A 190 2.93 4.11 21.05
CA ASP A 190 2.96 5.56 21.24
C ASP A 190 3.63 6.30 20.05
N ASN A 191 4.30 5.58 19.17
CA ASN A 191 5.06 6.12 18.04
C ASN A 191 4.61 5.51 16.70
N VAL A 192 3.31 5.60 16.39
CA VAL A 192 2.73 5.10 15.14
C VAL A 192 2.33 6.27 14.24
N GLY A 193 2.92 6.33 13.05
CA GLY A 193 2.55 7.25 11.99
C GLY A 193 1.64 6.59 10.95
N LEU A 194 0.70 7.36 10.39
CA LEU A 194 -0.19 6.91 9.30
C LEU A 194 0.19 7.61 8.00
N HIS A 195 0.30 6.86 6.91
CA HIS A 195 0.59 7.43 5.60
C HIS A 195 -0.25 6.76 4.51
N GLY A 196 -0.83 7.56 3.63
CA GLY A 196 -1.47 7.10 2.42
C GLY A 196 -1.40 8.15 1.31
N HIS A 197 -1.43 7.70 0.07
CA HIS A 197 -1.42 8.57 -1.11
C HIS A 197 -2.63 8.30 -1.98
N SER A 198 -3.18 9.33 -2.66
CA SER A 198 -4.35 9.18 -3.54
C SER A 198 -5.58 8.66 -2.76
N TRP A 199 -6.12 7.52 -3.14
CA TRP A 199 -7.17 6.86 -2.35
C TRP A 199 -6.72 6.57 -0.90
N GLY A 200 -5.45 6.20 -0.69
CA GLY A 200 -4.85 6.10 0.64
C GLY A 200 -4.75 7.44 1.37
N GLY A 201 -4.56 8.55 0.65
CA GLY A 201 -4.62 9.91 1.20
C GLY A 201 -6.02 10.28 1.67
N TYR A 202 -7.05 9.89 0.91
CA TYR A 202 -8.44 9.96 1.34
C TYR A 202 -8.67 9.17 2.64
N GLN A 203 -8.27 7.90 2.66
CA GLN A 203 -8.42 7.02 3.82
C GLN A 203 -7.69 7.57 5.05
N THR A 204 -6.48 8.10 4.87
CA THR A 204 -5.71 8.77 5.94
C THR A 204 -6.48 9.97 6.49
N SER A 205 -6.97 10.86 5.60
CA SER A 205 -7.76 12.03 5.99
C SER A 205 -9.05 11.66 6.71
N PHE A 206 -9.68 10.54 6.34
CA PHE A 206 -10.87 10.03 7.01
C PHE A 206 -10.55 9.39 8.38
N LEU A 207 -9.52 8.52 8.43
CA LEU A 207 -9.11 7.83 9.66
C LEU A 207 -8.82 8.81 10.81
N VAL A 208 -8.09 9.90 10.55
CA VAL A 208 -7.77 10.90 11.58
C VAL A 208 -8.98 11.68 12.09
N THR A 209 -10.15 11.59 11.43
CA THR A 209 -11.42 12.09 11.96
C THR A 209 -12.14 11.08 12.87
N GLN A 210 -11.71 9.81 12.90
CA GLN A 210 -12.36 8.71 13.61
C GLN A 210 -11.56 8.20 14.81
N THR A 211 -10.25 8.46 14.84
CA THR A 211 -9.36 7.97 15.91
C THR A 211 -8.20 8.95 16.17
N ASP A 212 -7.65 8.88 17.37
CA ASP A 212 -6.43 9.60 17.79
C ASP A 212 -5.26 8.63 18.11
N LYS A 213 -5.34 7.37 17.63
CA LYS A 213 -4.28 6.36 17.82
C LYS A 213 -2.95 6.70 17.13
N PHE A 214 -2.95 7.60 16.14
CA PHE A 214 -1.75 7.94 15.38
C PHE A 214 -1.07 9.18 15.95
N ALA A 215 0.25 9.11 16.17
CA ALA A 215 1.07 10.22 16.64
C ALA A 215 1.22 11.34 15.59
N ALA A 216 1.22 10.98 14.31
CA ALA A 216 1.22 11.89 13.18
C ALA A 216 0.64 11.20 11.93
N ALA A 217 0.19 11.99 10.95
CA ALA A 217 -0.31 11.45 9.69
C ALA A 217 0.17 12.25 8.47
N VAL A 218 0.30 11.56 7.33
CA VAL A 218 0.65 12.15 6.03
C VAL A 218 -0.40 11.71 5.00
N ALA A 219 -1.15 12.68 4.48
CA ALA A 219 -2.13 12.47 3.41
C ALA A 219 -1.60 13.05 2.10
N GLY A 220 -1.13 12.18 1.21
CA GLY A 220 -0.67 12.57 -0.12
C GLY A 220 -1.81 12.62 -1.13
N ALA A 221 -1.97 13.73 -1.87
CA ALA A 221 -3.01 13.94 -2.86
C ALA A 221 -4.39 13.46 -2.38
N PRO A 222 -4.86 13.93 -1.20
CA PRO A 222 -6.08 13.40 -0.60
C PRO A 222 -7.33 13.90 -1.32
N LEU A 223 -8.27 13.00 -1.54
CA LEU A 223 -9.65 13.31 -1.87
C LEU A 223 -10.40 13.53 -0.54
N THR A 224 -11.06 14.66 -0.35
CA THR A 224 -11.59 15.04 0.97
C THR A 224 -13.06 15.42 0.97
N ASN A 225 -13.61 15.70 -0.21
CA ASN A 225 -15.01 16.00 -0.44
C ASN A 225 -15.54 15.18 -1.62
N MET A 226 -16.25 14.11 -1.31
CA MET A 226 -16.76 13.16 -2.32
C MET A 226 -17.72 13.82 -3.30
N ILE A 227 -18.49 14.85 -2.88
CA ILE A 227 -19.50 15.49 -3.72
C ILE A 227 -18.81 16.34 -4.79
N SER A 228 -17.90 17.24 -4.42
CA SER A 228 -17.21 18.10 -5.38
C SER A 228 -16.28 17.31 -6.31
N MET A 229 -15.64 16.26 -5.76
CA MET A 229 -14.76 15.41 -6.57
C MET A 229 -15.52 14.55 -7.57
N TYR A 230 -16.72 14.06 -7.25
CA TYR A 230 -17.55 13.24 -8.15
C TYR A 230 -17.77 13.91 -9.50
N SER A 231 -18.12 15.20 -9.50
CA SER A 231 -18.41 15.96 -10.71
C SER A 231 -17.18 16.61 -11.35
N SER A 232 -15.97 16.36 -10.84
CA SER A 232 -14.73 16.86 -11.41
C SER A 232 -14.21 15.98 -12.56
N ILE A 233 -13.18 16.45 -13.24
CA ILE A 233 -12.55 15.75 -14.37
C ILE A 233 -11.26 15.08 -13.90
N TYR A 234 -11.07 13.83 -14.29
CA TYR A 234 -9.78 13.14 -14.22
C TYR A 234 -8.91 13.61 -15.39
N TRP A 235 -8.18 14.72 -15.18
CA TRP A 235 -7.45 15.42 -16.24
C TRP A 235 -6.39 14.56 -16.93
N ASN A 236 -5.82 13.57 -16.26
CA ASN A 236 -4.85 12.64 -16.85
C ASN A 236 -5.44 11.80 -18.01
N SER A 237 -6.76 11.64 -18.07
CA SER A 237 -7.46 10.94 -19.16
C SER A 237 -8.53 11.77 -19.87
N GLY A 238 -8.95 12.89 -19.29
CA GLY A 238 -10.05 13.70 -19.78
C GLY A 238 -11.45 13.16 -19.50
N GLY A 239 -11.58 12.07 -18.75
CA GLY A 239 -12.86 11.47 -18.34
C GLY A 239 -13.41 12.10 -17.06
N GLY A 240 -14.72 11.93 -16.82
CA GLY A 240 -15.33 12.31 -15.55
C GLY A 240 -14.98 11.31 -14.43
N ASN A 241 -14.98 11.79 -13.18
CA ASN A 241 -14.63 10.95 -12.02
C ASN A 241 -15.75 10.00 -11.56
N MET A 242 -16.97 10.09 -12.09
CA MET A 242 -18.13 9.28 -11.67
C MET A 242 -17.82 7.78 -11.58
N ALA A 243 -17.09 7.25 -12.56
CA ALA A 243 -16.72 5.82 -12.56
C ALA A 243 -15.84 5.41 -11.38
N ILE A 244 -15.01 6.31 -10.84
CA ILE A 244 -14.20 6.03 -9.63
C ILE A 244 -15.12 5.83 -8.42
N PHE A 245 -16.20 6.58 -8.35
CA PHE A 245 -17.14 6.53 -7.22
C PHE A 245 -18.11 5.35 -7.33
N GLU A 246 -18.70 5.12 -8.50
CA GLU A 246 -19.77 4.13 -8.66
C GLU A 246 -19.24 2.73 -9.02
N SER A 247 -18.20 2.64 -9.86
CA SER A 247 -17.76 1.37 -10.46
C SER A 247 -16.37 0.92 -10.01
N SER A 248 -15.69 1.68 -9.15
CA SER A 248 -14.31 1.40 -8.74
C SER A 248 -14.13 1.67 -7.22
N GLN A 249 -13.14 2.45 -6.83
CA GLN A 249 -12.69 2.62 -5.44
C GLN A 249 -13.77 3.13 -4.49
N GLY A 250 -14.68 4.00 -4.94
CA GLY A 250 -15.76 4.55 -4.10
C GLY A 250 -16.81 3.54 -3.69
N ARG A 251 -17.18 2.63 -4.59
CA ARG A 251 -18.18 1.57 -4.35
C ARG A 251 -19.54 2.11 -3.87
N PHE A 252 -19.92 3.30 -4.37
CA PHE A 252 -21.25 3.85 -4.11
C PHE A 252 -22.28 3.23 -5.03
N THR A 253 -23.52 3.09 -4.55
CA THR A 253 -24.61 2.47 -5.31
C THR A 253 -25.23 3.36 -6.39
N GLY A 254 -24.87 4.64 -6.42
CA GLY A 254 -25.36 5.65 -7.36
C GLY A 254 -24.65 6.96 -7.19
N ASP A 255 -25.14 7.98 -7.85
CA ASP A 255 -24.59 9.33 -7.74
C ASP A 255 -24.87 9.99 -6.38
N TYR A 256 -24.29 11.17 -6.16
CA TYR A 256 -24.42 11.86 -4.87
C TYR A 256 -25.83 12.45 -4.62
N LEU A 257 -26.70 12.53 -5.63
CA LEU A 257 -28.11 12.93 -5.43
C LEU A 257 -28.96 11.74 -4.97
N GLU A 258 -28.65 10.55 -5.46
CA GLU A 258 -29.32 9.32 -5.07
C GLU A 258 -28.83 8.80 -3.69
N ALA A 259 -27.54 8.96 -3.41
CA ALA A 259 -26.89 8.46 -2.19
C ALA A 259 -26.26 9.59 -1.34
N THR A 260 -26.91 10.74 -1.23
CA THR A 260 -26.38 11.96 -0.59
C THR A 260 -25.74 11.71 0.77
N ASP A 261 -26.44 10.98 1.66
CA ASP A 261 -25.95 10.67 3.00
C ASP A 261 -24.65 9.85 2.98
N ALA A 262 -24.50 8.95 1.99
CA ALA A 262 -23.30 8.16 1.83
C ALA A 262 -22.10 9.04 1.42
N TYR A 263 -22.29 9.95 0.48
CA TYR A 263 -21.24 10.88 0.05
C TYR A 263 -20.83 11.83 1.19
N ILE A 264 -21.77 12.37 1.95
CA ILE A 264 -21.46 13.26 3.08
C ILE A 264 -20.70 12.50 4.17
N ARG A 265 -21.22 11.34 4.63
CA ARG A 265 -20.60 10.61 5.75
C ARG A 265 -19.22 10.02 5.43
N ASN A 266 -18.86 9.89 4.14
CA ASN A 266 -17.55 9.45 3.71
C ASN A 266 -16.62 10.61 3.29
N SER A 267 -17.02 11.85 3.43
CA SER A 267 -16.21 13.03 3.11
C SER A 267 -15.54 13.58 4.37
N PRO A 268 -14.22 13.41 4.55
CA PRO A 268 -13.51 13.81 5.77
C PRO A 268 -13.62 15.32 6.08
N VAL A 269 -13.80 16.16 5.09
CA VAL A 269 -13.94 17.62 5.29
C VAL A 269 -15.10 17.99 6.23
N PHE A 270 -16.20 17.23 6.23
CA PHE A 270 -17.34 17.48 7.09
C PHE A 270 -17.12 17.07 8.57
N PHE A 271 -16.02 16.38 8.85
CA PHE A 271 -15.64 15.92 10.18
C PHE A 271 -14.28 16.46 10.62
N ALA A 272 -13.80 17.50 9.97
CA ALA A 272 -12.48 18.10 10.24
C ALA A 272 -12.33 18.62 11.68
N ASP A 273 -13.44 18.96 12.35
CA ASP A 273 -13.49 19.35 13.75
C ASP A 273 -13.00 18.27 14.71
N ARG A 274 -13.12 16.99 14.33
CA ARG A 274 -12.72 15.83 15.13
C ARG A 274 -11.22 15.54 15.08
N VAL A 275 -10.51 16.06 14.09
CA VAL A 275 -9.07 15.79 13.91
C VAL A 275 -8.27 16.30 15.10
N LYS A 276 -7.47 15.42 15.69
CA LYS A 276 -6.50 15.72 16.76
C LYS A 276 -5.07 15.41 16.35
N THR A 277 -4.88 14.41 15.49
CA THR A 277 -3.59 13.98 14.98
C THR A 277 -2.94 15.08 14.12
N PRO A 278 -1.70 15.48 14.40
CA PRO A 278 -0.94 16.36 13.51
C PRO A 278 -0.91 15.80 12.08
N LEU A 279 -1.23 16.63 11.09
CA LEU A 279 -1.42 16.18 9.71
C LEU A 279 -0.54 16.97 8.73
N ILE A 280 0.19 16.25 7.90
CA ILE A 280 0.81 16.80 6.69
C ILE A 280 -0.06 16.44 5.49
N ILE A 281 -0.40 17.46 4.68
CA ILE A 281 -1.05 17.28 3.38
C ILE A 281 0.02 17.55 2.31
N LEU A 282 0.26 16.57 1.44
CA LEU A 282 1.10 16.72 0.25
C LEU A 282 0.18 16.79 -0.96
N HIS A 283 0.14 17.91 -1.70
CA HIS A 283 -0.71 18.00 -2.88
C HIS A 283 -0.09 18.92 -3.93
N ASN A 284 -0.02 18.41 -5.15
CA ASN A 284 0.63 19.08 -6.27
C ASN A 284 -0.37 19.91 -7.08
N ASP A 285 0.06 21.05 -7.60
CA ASP A 285 -0.85 22.01 -8.27
C ASP A 285 -1.24 21.60 -9.70
N GLN A 286 -0.55 20.62 -10.29
CA GLN A 286 -0.88 20.04 -11.59
C GLN A 286 -1.44 18.61 -11.47
N ASP A 287 -2.00 18.28 -10.30
CA ASP A 287 -2.57 16.94 -10.07
C ASP A 287 -3.76 16.71 -11.00
N GLY A 288 -3.57 15.79 -11.95
CA GLY A 288 -4.59 15.44 -12.93
C GLY A 288 -5.43 14.22 -12.55
N ALA A 289 -5.22 13.66 -11.37
CA ALA A 289 -6.01 12.53 -10.84
C ALA A 289 -6.95 12.96 -9.71
N VAL A 290 -6.41 13.60 -8.68
CA VAL A 290 -7.19 14.19 -7.59
C VAL A 290 -7.06 15.72 -7.66
N ASP A 291 -8.18 16.40 -7.88
CA ASP A 291 -8.20 17.85 -8.02
C ASP A 291 -7.51 18.51 -6.81
N TRP A 292 -6.54 19.35 -7.09
CA TRP A 292 -5.76 20.11 -6.12
C TRP A 292 -6.63 20.90 -5.11
N ASN A 293 -7.83 21.33 -5.52
CA ASN A 293 -8.77 22.01 -4.61
C ASN A 293 -9.21 21.13 -3.44
N GLN A 294 -9.16 19.81 -3.56
CA GLN A 294 -9.47 18.88 -2.45
C GLN A 294 -8.51 19.09 -1.26
N GLY A 295 -7.22 19.21 -1.55
CA GLY A 295 -6.21 19.51 -0.53
C GLY A 295 -6.37 20.90 0.07
N ILE A 296 -6.63 21.92 -0.77
CA ILE A 296 -6.84 23.30 -0.33
C ILE A 296 -8.07 23.42 0.59
N GLU A 297 -9.21 22.84 0.19
CA GLU A 297 -10.44 22.86 0.98
C GLU A 297 -10.22 22.28 2.38
N TYR A 298 -9.59 21.10 2.44
CA TYR A 298 -9.34 20.43 3.71
C TYR A 298 -8.33 21.19 4.57
N TYR A 299 -7.22 21.65 3.99
CA TYR A 299 -6.22 22.45 4.68
C TYR A 299 -6.83 23.73 5.27
N ASN A 300 -7.57 24.50 4.50
CA ASN A 300 -8.20 25.74 4.96
C ASN A 300 -9.22 25.47 6.08
N THR A 301 -10.00 24.40 5.96
CA THR A 301 -10.96 23.99 7.01
C THR A 301 -10.24 23.66 8.31
N LEU A 302 -9.19 22.82 8.27
CA LEU A 302 -8.40 22.46 9.44
C LEU A 302 -7.71 23.68 10.06
N ARG A 303 -7.12 24.56 9.25
CA ARG A 303 -6.52 25.83 9.72
C ARG A 303 -7.53 26.72 10.40
N ARG A 304 -8.71 26.87 9.83
CA ARG A 304 -9.80 27.68 10.41
C ARG A 304 -10.25 27.14 11.77
N LEU A 305 -10.18 25.81 11.94
CA LEU A 305 -10.52 25.12 13.20
C LEU A 305 -9.35 25.08 14.21
N GLY A 306 -8.20 25.67 13.87
CA GLY A 306 -7.01 25.69 14.75
C GLY A 306 -6.32 24.35 14.91
N LYS A 307 -6.48 23.43 13.92
CA LYS A 307 -5.84 22.12 13.93
C LYS A 307 -4.36 22.23 13.56
N ASP A 308 -3.55 21.29 14.05
CA ASP A 308 -2.14 21.17 13.67
C ASP A 308 -2.04 20.54 12.28
N VAL A 309 -1.82 21.39 11.28
CA VAL A 309 -1.76 20.98 9.88
C VAL A 309 -0.74 21.78 9.09
N VAL A 310 0.05 21.07 8.29
CA VAL A 310 0.98 21.66 7.31
C VAL A 310 0.57 21.17 5.92
N MET A 311 0.60 22.05 4.92
CA MET A 311 0.41 21.68 3.52
C MET A 311 1.70 21.96 2.76
N LEU A 312 2.21 20.94 2.07
CA LEU A 312 3.34 21.04 1.16
C LEU A 312 2.83 20.92 -0.28
N GLN A 313 3.08 21.96 -1.05
CA GLN A 313 2.77 22.02 -2.47
C GLN A 313 4.05 21.86 -3.27
N TYR A 314 4.02 20.98 -4.26
CA TYR A 314 5.08 20.86 -5.26
C TYR A 314 4.60 21.43 -6.59
N VAL A 315 5.18 22.58 -6.96
CA VAL A 315 4.76 23.36 -8.13
C VAL A 315 5.14 22.67 -9.42
N GLY A 316 4.16 22.48 -10.31
CA GLY A 316 4.36 21.86 -11.64
C GLY A 316 4.34 20.33 -11.62
N GLU A 317 4.22 19.70 -10.45
CA GLU A 317 4.12 18.24 -10.33
C GLU A 317 2.66 17.78 -10.51
N ASN A 318 2.52 16.58 -11.12
CA ASN A 318 1.23 15.90 -11.26
C ASN A 318 0.94 15.04 -10.00
N HIS A 319 0.13 14.00 -10.11
CA HIS A 319 -0.35 13.14 -9.03
C HIS A 319 0.76 12.47 -8.20
N GLY A 320 1.93 12.26 -8.76
CA GLY A 320 3.12 11.74 -8.07
C GLY A 320 4.33 12.63 -8.31
N LEU A 321 5.26 12.70 -7.36
CA LEU A 321 6.52 13.41 -7.49
C LEU A 321 7.43 12.70 -8.50
N ARG A 322 7.95 13.45 -9.47
CA ARG A 322 8.84 12.93 -10.52
C ARG A 322 10.20 13.61 -10.52
N VAL A 323 10.24 14.85 -10.11
CA VAL A 323 11.50 15.62 -10.06
C VAL A 323 12.05 15.52 -8.64
N PRO A 324 13.35 15.14 -8.46
CA PRO A 324 14.00 15.20 -7.16
C PRO A 324 13.96 16.63 -6.62
N ALA A 325 13.62 16.79 -5.35
CA ALA A 325 13.56 18.08 -4.68
C ALA A 325 14.95 18.65 -4.39
#